data_1cb0bce3e83df6a65a4626bd7ef63e6f
#
_entry.id   1cb0bce3e83df6a65a4626bd7ef63e6f
#
_cell.length_a   1.000
_cell.length_b   1.000
_cell.length_c   1.000
_cell.angle_alpha   90.00
_cell.angle_beta   90.00
_cell.angle_gamma   90.00
#
_symmetry.space_group_name_H-M   'P 1'
#
loop_
_entity.id
_entity.type
_entity.pdbx_description
1 polymer ?
#
loop_
_entity_poly.entity_id
_entity_poly.type
_entity_poly.pdbx_seq_one_letter_code
_entity_poly.pdbx_strand_id
1 'polypeptide(L)'
;MVYSTPSEDDRVYVRVRFGGGYNALPADRPSAAWAGEVAMVESGIGKLKQGDIEQLTAGRRIGLSFDIGDDAFVYSSMTSPKDLTNQLRLMAAKMAAPGWDPNPVARAKSLVLAGYAGYDASPTGVLTRDMEGLLHDGDPRWATPSRDQVNATTPASFRALWEPLLDQGPIEVQVFGDIDADAAIKAVAASIGALPPRTAPKIVAPPVRFPAHNASPLILTHGGPDSQAAAVIVWPTGGGTELESDSNYLDVLAAVFSDRLFDRLRSEAGASYSPSVQSQWPVGMSAGGRLFAIGQVAPQNVDLFFRMSREIAADLVAHPIGEDELQRTVAPMKQLILRQATGNSFWLNQLQNGTYDPGRIQAMRDMFREIGNVTAPQIQAVAERYLRPDKDWTMAVMPRDKDGKAVAIVPAAAVAKPVVVVPVKAAPVRQPRRKTDGR
;
A
#
# COMPACT_ATOMS: atom_id res chain seq x y z
N MET A 1 16.55 -14.83 8.07
CA MET A 1 15.46 -15.81 8.30
C MET A 1 15.39 -16.76 7.11
N VAL A 2 15.27 -18.06 7.36
CA VAL A 2 15.12 -19.08 6.30
C VAL A 2 13.85 -19.89 6.59
N TYR A 3 13.03 -20.09 5.56
CA TYR A 3 11.84 -20.93 5.60
C TYR A 3 11.86 -21.92 4.45
N SER A 4 12.18 -23.17 4.76
CA SER A 4 12.27 -24.27 3.79
C SER A 4 10.89 -24.90 3.62
N THR A 5 10.37 -24.91 2.39
CA THR A 5 9.08 -25.52 2.06
C THR A 5 9.02 -25.91 0.59
N PRO A 6 8.54 -27.12 0.24
CA PRO A 6 8.36 -27.55 -1.13
C PRO A 6 7.02 -27.11 -1.74
N SER A 7 6.29 -26.17 -1.12
CA SER A 7 4.96 -25.74 -1.60
C SER A 7 4.95 -25.16 -3.01
N GLU A 8 6.10 -24.64 -3.47
CA GLU A 8 6.32 -24.11 -4.81
C GLU A 8 7.62 -24.70 -5.36
N ASP A 9 7.51 -25.75 -6.18
CA ASP A 9 8.64 -26.50 -6.74
C ASP A 9 9.62 -25.61 -7.52
N ASP A 10 10.92 -25.82 -7.31
CA ASP A 10 12.04 -25.09 -7.95
C ASP A 10 11.93 -23.55 -7.81
N ARG A 11 11.27 -23.03 -6.74
CA ARG A 11 11.15 -21.59 -6.47
C ARG A 11 11.70 -21.23 -5.12
N VAL A 12 12.56 -20.21 -5.13
CA VAL A 12 13.13 -19.60 -3.92
C VAL A 12 12.94 -18.10 -4.00
N TYR A 13 12.25 -17.56 -3.02
CA TYR A 13 12.05 -16.12 -2.84
C TYR A 13 13.15 -15.56 -1.96
N VAL A 14 13.76 -14.49 -2.41
CA VAL A 14 14.83 -13.82 -1.68
C VAL A 14 14.44 -12.35 -1.47
N ARG A 15 14.53 -11.89 -0.24
CA ARG A 15 14.39 -10.48 0.11
C ARG A 15 15.55 -10.06 1.00
N VAL A 16 16.18 -8.95 0.63
CA VAL A 16 17.23 -8.29 1.41
C VAL A 16 16.71 -6.92 1.78
N ARG A 17 16.41 -6.73 3.06
CA ARG A 17 15.96 -5.47 3.65
C ARG A 17 17.16 -4.82 4.32
N PHE A 18 17.38 -3.53 4.12
CA PHE A 18 18.50 -2.81 4.71
C PHE A 18 18.20 -1.32 4.91
N GLY A 19 19.01 -0.67 5.70
CA GLY A 19 18.88 0.75 5.99
C GLY A 19 17.62 1.08 6.78
N GLY A 20 16.94 2.18 6.44
CA GLY A 20 15.78 2.68 7.18
C GLY A 20 14.63 3.21 6.29
N GLY A 21 14.62 2.90 5.00
CA GLY A 21 13.56 3.28 4.07
C GLY A 21 13.33 4.79 4.00
N TYR A 22 12.09 5.21 3.84
CA TYR A 22 11.73 6.64 3.86
C TYR A 22 12.17 7.33 5.15
N ASN A 23 12.16 6.64 6.30
CA ASN A 23 12.66 7.17 7.56
C ASN A 23 14.14 7.55 7.54
N ALA A 24 14.97 6.93 6.71
CA ALA A 24 16.39 7.26 6.58
C ALA A 24 16.67 8.39 5.57
N LEU A 25 15.66 8.90 4.88
CA LEU A 25 15.80 10.00 3.94
C LEU A 25 15.86 11.36 4.67
N PRO A 26 16.46 12.40 4.06
CA PRO A 26 16.42 13.76 4.60
C PRO A 26 14.97 14.26 4.75
N ALA A 27 14.59 14.71 5.96
CA ALA A 27 13.25 15.23 6.24
C ALA A 27 13.13 16.75 6.00
N ASP A 28 14.26 17.43 5.78
CA ASP A 28 14.35 18.89 5.60
C ASP A 28 14.32 19.32 4.13
N ARG A 29 14.42 18.38 3.21
CA ARG A 29 14.46 18.65 1.77
C ARG A 29 14.00 17.45 0.95
N PRO A 30 13.50 17.70 -0.27
CA PRO A 30 13.25 16.64 -1.24
C PRO A 30 14.54 15.90 -1.60
N SER A 31 14.40 14.60 -1.86
CA SER A 31 15.52 13.73 -2.21
C SER A 31 15.37 13.12 -3.60
N ALA A 32 16.44 12.56 -4.14
CA ALA A 32 16.43 11.80 -5.39
C ALA A 32 16.00 10.33 -5.19
N ALA A 33 15.36 9.99 -4.06
CA ALA A 33 14.96 8.62 -3.73
C ALA A 33 14.03 8.01 -4.78
N TRP A 34 13.10 8.81 -5.32
CA TRP A 34 12.16 8.41 -6.37
C TRP A 34 12.81 7.76 -7.62
N ALA A 35 14.07 8.07 -7.90
CA ALA A 35 14.81 7.44 -9.00
C ALA A 35 15.39 6.06 -8.63
N GLY A 36 15.31 5.67 -7.35
CA GLY A 36 15.94 4.46 -6.81
C GLY A 36 15.40 3.18 -7.42
N GLU A 37 14.10 3.05 -7.58
CA GLU A 37 13.48 1.84 -8.12
C GLU A 37 14.04 1.44 -9.51
N VAL A 38 14.33 2.43 -10.35
CA VAL A 38 14.95 2.20 -11.66
C VAL A 38 16.47 2.15 -11.55
N ALA A 39 17.06 3.19 -10.96
CA ALA A 39 18.51 3.36 -11.03
C ALA A 39 19.30 2.36 -10.18
N MET A 40 18.78 1.89 -9.05
CA MET A 40 19.44 0.86 -8.25
C MET A 40 19.44 -0.50 -8.93
N VAL A 41 18.42 -0.80 -9.73
CA VAL A 41 18.33 -2.05 -10.50
C VAL A 41 19.22 -2.01 -11.73
N GLU A 42 19.14 -0.92 -12.50
CA GLU A 42 19.73 -0.82 -13.83
C GLU A 42 21.15 -0.25 -13.85
N SER A 43 21.60 0.37 -12.77
CA SER A 43 23.04 0.71 -12.61
C SER A 43 23.85 -0.57 -12.50
N GLY A 44 24.91 -0.70 -13.26
CA GLY A 44 25.81 -1.84 -13.26
C GLY A 44 26.40 -2.18 -11.89
N ILE A 45 27.50 -2.92 -11.86
CA ILE A 45 28.27 -3.25 -10.66
C ILE A 45 29.73 -2.92 -10.94
N GLY A 46 30.32 -2.03 -10.19
CA GLY A 46 31.70 -1.58 -10.41
C GLY A 46 31.91 -1.08 -11.85
N LYS A 47 32.67 -1.83 -12.65
CA LYS A 47 32.89 -1.53 -14.08
C LYS A 47 31.96 -2.27 -15.04
N LEU A 48 31.19 -3.26 -14.55
CA LEU A 48 30.24 -4.00 -15.36
C LEU A 48 28.97 -3.15 -15.57
N LYS A 49 28.56 -3.03 -16.82
CA LYS A 49 27.27 -2.41 -17.15
C LYS A 49 26.14 -3.40 -16.96
N GLN A 50 24.90 -2.91 -16.93
CA GLN A 50 23.72 -3.76 -16.78
C GLN A 50 23.64 -4.82 -17.90
N GLY A 51 23.94 -4.49 -19.16
CA GLY A 51 23.98 -5.45 -20.25
C GLY A 51 25.01 -6.57 -20.06
N ASP A 52 26.17 -6.30 -19.44
CA ASP A 52 27.15 -7.33 -19.11
C ASP A 52 26.59 -8.29 -18.06
N ILE A 53 25.88 -7.76 -17.06
CA ILE A 53 25.22 -8.55 -16.02
C ILE A 53 24.15 -9.46 -16.64
N GLU A 54 23.32 -8.93 -17.54
CA GLU A 54 22.30 -9.69 -18.25
C GLU A 54 22.89 -10.84 -19.08
N GLN A 55 24.03 -10.59 -19.75
CA GLN A 55 24.75 -11.64 -20.47
C GLN A 55 25.30 -12.72 -19.53
N LEU A 56 25.88 -12.33 -18.38
CA LEU A 56 26.44 -13.26 -17.39
C LEU A 56 25.35 -14.10 -16.69
N THR A 57 24.13 -13.59 -16.63
CA THR A 57 22.98 -14.25 -15.99
C THR A 57 22.02 -14.89 -16.99
N ALA A 58 22.32 -14.85 -18.29
CA ALA A 58 21.49 -15.43 -19.34
C ALA A 58 21.23 -16.92 -19.09
N GLY A 59 19.97 -17.35 -19.22
CA GLY A 59 19.54 -18.72 -18.96
C GLY A 59 19.46 -19.14 -17.49
N ARG A 60 19.64 -18.19 -16.55
CA ARG A 60 19.47 -18.38 -15.10
C ARG A 60 18.24 -17.64 -14.59
N ARG A 61 17.70 -18.08 -13.46
CA ARG A 61 16.66 -17.32 -12.73
C ARG A 61 17.31 -16.32 -11.79
N ILE A 62 17.91 -15.30 -12.35
CA ILE A 62 18.56 -14.23 -11.61
C ILE A 62 17.94 -12.92 -12.08
N GLY A 63 17.39 -12.16 -11.14
CA GLY A 63 16.76 -10.87 -11.38
C GLY A 63 16.76 -10.03 -10.13
N LEU A 64 16.31 -8.79 -10.23
CA LEU A 64 16.30 -7.86 -9.12
C LEU A 64 15.19 -6.85 -9.28
N SER A 65 14.40 -6.66 -8.23
CA SER A 65 13.61 -5.45 -8.01
C SER A 65 14.18 -4.67 -6.83
N PHE A 66 13.88 -3.37 -6.78
CA PHE A 66 14.23 -2.51 -5.68
C PHE A 66 13.03 -1.65 -5.32
N ASP A 67 12.69 -1.63 -4.03
CA ASP A 67 11.57 -0.89 -3.48
C ASP A 67 12.03 -0.06 -2.27
N ILE A 68 11.32 1.02 -1.98
CA ILE A 68 11.54 1.87 -0.81
C ILE A 68 10.30 1.75 0.07
N GLY A 69 10.45 1.04 1.19
CA GLY A 69 9.41 1.00 2.23
C GLY A 69 9.62 2.11 3.27
N ASP A 70 8.71 2.19 4.22
CA ASP A 70 8.78 3.20 5.28
C ASP A 70 10.02 3.03 6.16
N ASP A 71 10.39 1.78 6.46
CA ASP A 71 11.41 1.39 7.43
C ASP A 71 12.62 0.66 6.82
N ALA A 72 12.61 0.36 5.53
CA ALA A 72 13.71 -0.33 4.86
C ALA A 72 13.75 -0.05 3.36
N PHE A 73 14.96 -0.11 2.79
CA PHE A 73 15.20 -0.33 1.38
C PHE A 73 15.21 -1.82 1.11
N VAL A 74 14.62 -2.26 0.01
CA VAL A 74 14.32 -3.67 -0.21
C VAL A 74 14.77 -4.12 -1.58
N TYR A 75 15.73 -5.03 -1.66
CA TYR A 75 15.97 -5.84 -2.84
C TYR A 75 15.14 -7.12 -2.77
N SER A 76 14.42 -7.44 -3.85
CA SER A 76 13.62 -8.67 -3.95
C SER A 76 13.91 -9.42 -5.24
N SER A 77 13.79 -10.75 -5.18
CA SER A 77 13.90 -11.62 -6.35
C SER A 77 13.19 -12.96 -6.11
N MET A 78 12.78 -13.58 -7.18
CA MET A 78 12.42 -15.00 -7.23
C MET A 78 13.47 -15.73 -8.06
N THR A 79 14.09 -16.76 -7.49
CA THR A 79 15.17 -17.54 -8.10
C THR A 79 14.90 -19.04 -8.03
N SER A 80 15.90 -19.86 -8.31
CA SER A 80 15.86 -21.31 -8.12
C SER A 80 16.92 -21.76 -7.10
N PRO A 81 16.81 -22.96 -6.51
CA PRO A 81 17.81 -23.50 -5.60
C PRO A 81 19.24 -23.43 -6.15
N LYS A 82 19.40 -23.80 -7.43
CA LYS A 82 20.72 -23.80 -8.12
C LYS A 82 21.29 -22.40 -8.35
N ASP A 83 20.44 -21.38 -8.45
CA ASP A 83 20.85 -20.01 -8.74
C ASP A 83 20.93 -19.13 -7.50
N LEU A 84 20.46 -19.59 -6.32
CA LEU A 84 20.36 -18.82 -5.08
C LEU A 84 21.67 -18.11 -4.69
N THR A 85 22.80 -18.85 -4.71
CA THR A 85 24.10 -18.27 -4.34
C THR A 85 24.49 -17.11 -5.26
N ASN A 86 24.26 -17.24 -6.56
CA ASN A 86 24.58 -16.18 -7.52
C ASN A 86 23.58 -15.02 -7.43
N GLN A 87 22.31 -15.30 -7.16
CA GLN A 87 21.32 -14.27 -6.87
C GLN A 87 21.72 -13.41 -5.66
N LEU A 88 22.11 -14.03 -4.56
CA LEU A 88 22.57 -13.32 -3.36
C LEU A 88 23.89 -12.56 -3.59
N ARG A 89 24.81 -13.12 -4.40
CA ARG A 89 26.03 -12.41 -4.81
C ARG A 89 25.73 -11.18 -5.63
N LEU A 90 24.74 -11.23 -6.54
CA LEU A 90 24.30 -10.07 -7.29
C LEU A 90 23.79 -8.96 -6.35
N MET A 91 22.93 -9.31 -5.39
CA MET A 91 22.41 -8.36 -4.40
C MET A 91 23.53 -7.76 -3.54
N ALA A 92 24.44 -8.60 -3.03
CA ALA A 92 25.60 -8.14 -2.28
C ALA A 92 26.50 -7.19 -3.08
N ALA A 93 26.75 -7.50 -4.35
CA ALA A 93 27.58 -6.68 -5.24
C ALA A 93 26.89 -5.32 -5.56
N LYS A 94 25.56 -5.29 -5.74
CA LYS A 94 24.80 -4.05 -5.90
C LYS A 94 24.88 -3.15 -4.66
N MET A 95 24.98 -3.73 -3.47
CA MET A 95 25.16 -2.97 -2.23
C MET A 95 26.61 -2.47 -2.05
N ALA A 96 27.60 -3.36 -2.32
CA ALA A 96 29.02 -3.06 -2.04
C ALA A 96 29.69 -2.20 -3.11
N ALA A 97 29.29 -2.34 -4.36
CA ALA A 97 29.97 -1.69 -5.50
C ALA A 97 28.96 -1.33 -6.62
N PRO A 98 27.97 -0.47 -6.35
CA PRO A 98 27.05 -0.02 -7.40
C PRO A 98 27.80 0.70 -8.52
N GLY A 99 27.37 0.47 -9.75
CA GLY A 99 28.07 0.99 -10.94
C GLY A 99 27.90 2.49 -11.19
N TRP A 100 26.92 3.12 -10.56
CA TRP A 100 26.61 4.55 -10.67
C TRP A 100 26.48 5.05 -12.13
N ASP A 101 25.97 4.22 -13.03
CA ASP A 101 25.72 4.61 -14.42
C ASP A 101 24.72 5.79 -14.44
N PRO A 102 25.01 6.89 -15.16
CA PRO A 102 24.10 8.04 -15.25
C PRO A 102 22.83 7.76 -16.05
N ASN A 103 22.85 6.81 -16.98
CA ASN A 103 21.72 6.56 -17.90
C ASN A 103 20.43 6.09 -17.20
N PRO A 104 20.47 5.19 -16.21
CA PRO A 104 19.26 4.81 -15.47
C PRO A 104 18.60 5.97 -14.73
N VAL A 105 19.37 6.91 -14.19
CA VAL A 105 18.83 8.12 -13.57
C VAL A 105 18.12 9.00 -14.60
N ALA A 106 18.70 9.17 -15.79
CA ALA A 106 18.08 9.92 -16.89
C ALA A 106 16.79 9.24 -17.37
N ARG A 107 16.77 7.89 -17.43
CA ARG A 107 15.57 7.12 -17.79
C ARG A 107 14.46 7.24 -16.72
N ALA A 108 14.80 7.07 -15.44
CA ALA A 108 13.86 7.28 -14.33
C ALA A 108 13.21 8.67 -14.40
N LYS A 109 14.02 9.70 -14.67
CA LYS A 109 13.58 11.08 -14.87
C LYS A 109 12.56 11.20 -16.01
N SER A 110 12.85 10.59 -17.15
CA SER A 110 11.95 10.62 -18.30
C SER A 110 10.62 9.92 -18.02
N LEU A 111 10.66 8.76 -17.34
CA LEU A 111 9.47 8.00 -16.96
C LEU A 111 8.57 8.81 -16.01
N VAL A 112 9.15 9.38 -14.95
CA VAL A 112 8.41 10.17 -13.97
C VAL A 112 7.81 11.41 -14.64
N LEU A 113 8.57 12.15 -15.44
CA LEU A 113 8.07 13.33 -16.16
C LEU A 113 6.93 13.01 -17.14
N ALA A 114 6.99 11.86 -17.81
CA ALA A 114 5.90 11.39 -18.67
C ALA A 114 4.62 11.07 -17.87
N GLY A 115 4.74 10.56 -16.64
CA GLY A 115 3.62 10.24 -15.76
C GLY A 115 2.81 11.44 -15.27
N TYR A 116 3.42 12.64 -15.24
CA TYR A 116 2.74 13.82 -14.67
C TYR A 116 1.44 14.23 -15.39
N ALA A 117 1.32 13.97 -16.69
CA ALA A 117 0.07 14.21 -17.40
C ALA A 117 -1.08 13.33 -16.87
N GLY A 118 -0.76 12.09 -16.48
CA GLY A 118 -1.72 11.17 -15.90
C GLY A 118 -2.19 11.58 -14.49
N TYR A 119 -1.34 12.24 -13.72
CA TYR A 119 -1.70 12.70 -12.38
C TYR A 119 -2.84 13.71 -12.38
N ASP A 120 -2.91 14.58 -13.38
CA ASP A 120 -3.95 15.61 -13.47
C ASP A 120 -5.21 15.16 -14.24
N ALA A 121 -5.15 14.00 -14.89
CA ALA A 121 -6.19 13.54 -15.80
C ALA A 121 -7.43 12.93 -15.09
N SER A 122 -7.34 12.63 -13.81
CA SER A 122 -8.43 11.99 -13.08
C SER A 122 -8.30 12.21 -11.56
N PRO A 123 -9.38 12.02 -10.78
CA PRO A 123 -9.30 12.02 -9.32
C PRO A 123 -8.26 11.04 -8.77
N THR A 124 -8.21 9.82 -9.32
CA THR A 124 -7.23 8.81 -8.92
C THR A 124 -5.79 9.24 -9.18
N GLY A 125 -5.54 9.90 -10.31
CA GLY A 125 -4.21 10.44 -10.62
C GLY A 125 -3.74 11.46 -9.59
N VAL A 126 -4.61 12.38 -9.18
CA VAL A 126 -4.33 13.36 -8.12
C VAL A 126 -4.09 12.67 -6.77
N LEU A 127 -4.91 11.68 -6.42
CA LEU A 127 -4.71 10.89 -5.19
C LEU A 127 -3.35 10.18 -5.20
N THR A 128 -2.99 9.54 -6.30
CA THR A 128 -1.69 8.86 -6.45
C THR A 128 -0.51 9.83 -6.25
N ARG A 129 -0.65 11.07 -6.72
CA ARG A 129 0.39 12.09 -6.58
C ARG A 129 0.49 12.63 -5.14
N ASP A 130 -0.64 12.96 -4.51
CA ASP A 130 -0.64 13.86 -3.37
C ASP A 130 -0.95 13.17 -2.03
N MET A 131 -1.67 12.03 -2.05
CA MET A 131 -2.25 11.43 -0.84
C MET A 131 -1.19 11.06 0.20
N GLU A 132 -0.10 10.40 -0.21
CA GLU A 132 0.92 9.95 0.74
C GLU A 132 1.63 11.14 1.41
N GLY A 133 2.04 12.15 0.63
CA GLY A 133 2.64 13.35 1.19
C GLY A 133 1.72 14.10 2.16
N LEU A 134 0.44 14.19 1.83
CA LEU A 134 -0.56 14.86 2.66
C LEU A 134 -0.84 14.09 3.97
N LEU A 135 -0.92 12.75 3.90
CA LEU A 135 -1.13 11.91 5.09
C LEU A 135 0.08 11.85 6.01
N HIS A 136 1.24 12.31 5.54
CA HIS A 136 2.44 12.51 6.34
C HIS A 136 2.69 13.99 6.70
N ASP A 137 1.61 14.80 6.76
CA ASP A 137 1.66 16.23 7.13
C ASP A 137 2.61 17.07 6.23
N GLY A 138 2.69 16.72 4.95
CA GLY A 138 3.55 17.39 3.97
C GLY A 138 5.03 17.01 4.07
N ASP A 139 5.39 15.95 4.77
CA ASP A 139 6.78 15.50 4.90
C ASP A 139 7.37 15.17 3.52
N PRO A 140 8.49 15.82 3.13
CA PRO A 140 9.08 15.64 1.80
C PRO A 140 9.60 14.23 1.52
N ARG A 141 9.75 13.40 2.55
CA ARG A 141 10.19 12.00 2.40
C ARG A 141 9.15 11.16 1.65
N TRP A 142 7.84 11.42 1.88
CA TRP A 142 6.71 10.71 1.25
C TRP A 142 6.04 11.52 0.13
N ALA A 143 6.43 12.76 -0.07
CA ALA A 143 5.84 13.59 -1.11
C ALA A 143 6.31 13.17 -2.51
N THR A 144 5.39 13.11 -3.47
CA THR A 144 5.75 12.99 -4.89
C THR A 144 6.56 14.22 -5.30
N PRO A 145 7.74 14.06 -5.91
CA PRO A 145 8.59 15.19 -6.28
C PRO A 145 7.88 16.08 -7.31
N SER A 146 8.10 17.38 -7.27
CA SER A 146 7.64 18.29 -8.31
C SER A 146 8.42 18.11 -9.64
N ARG A 147 7.88 18.61 -10.77
CA ARG A 147 8.60 18.59 -12.04
C ARG A 147 9.96 19.27 -11.95
N ASP A 148 10.07 20.37 -11.19
CA ASP A 148 11.33 21.10 -11.01
C ASP A 148 12.33 20.29 -10.20
N GLN A 149 11.89 19.60 -9.14
CA GLN A 149 12.72 18.69 -8.35
C GLN A 149 13.23 17.52 -9.20
N VAL A 150 12.35 16.90 -10.01
CA VAL A 150 12.75 15.86 -10.97
C VAL A 150 13.76 16.42 -11.97
N ASN A 151 13.52 17.62 -12.53
CA ASN A 151 14.43 18.26 -13.47
C ASN A 151 15.78 18.63 -12.86
N ALA A 152 15.82 19.02 -11.60
CA ALA A 152 17.05 19.34 -10.87
C ALA A 152 17.86 18.10 -10.45
N THR A 153 17.27 16.91 -10.46
CA THR A 153 17.96 15.67 -10.09
C THR A 153 19.05 15.33 -11.11
N THR A 154 20.24 15.05 -10.63
CA THR A 154 21.40 14.65 -11.41
C THR A 154 21.94 13.29 -10.96
N PRO A 155 22.73 12.57 -11.78
CA PRO A 155 23.43 11.36 -11.33
C PRO A 155 24.32 11.59 -10.11
N ALA A 156 24.91 12.77 -10.00
CA ALA A 156 25.74 13.14 -8.84
C ALA A 156 24.91 13.29 -7.56
N SER A 157 23.75 13.97 -7.63
CA SER A 157 22.86 14.10 -6.47
C SER A 157 22.23 12.76 -6.07
N PHE A 158 21.93 11.90 -7.05
CA PHE A 158 21.48 10.53 -6.81
C PHE A 158 22.53 9.72 -6.06
N ARG A 159 23.76 9.71 -6.54
CA ARG A 159 24.88 9.02 -5.87
C ARG A 159 25.15 9.56 -4.47
N ALA A 160 25.17 10.88 -4.30
CA ALA A 160 25.40 11.53 -3.00
C ALA A 160 24.32 11.16 -1.95
N LEU A 161 23.09 10.85 -2.39
CA LEU A 161 22.04 10.33 -1.51
C LEU A 161 22.28 8.86 -1.14
N TRP A 162 22.48 8.01 -2.15
CA TRP A 162 22.44 6.56 -1.96
C TRP A 162 23.73 5.95 -1.44
N GLU A 163 24.89 6.46 -1.84
CA GLU A 163 26.19 5.90 -1.45
C GLU A 163 26.34 5.75 0.07
N PRO A 164 26.03 6.77 0.90
CA PRO A 164 26.08 6.61 2.35
C PRO A 164 25.00 5.71 2.94
N LEU A 165 23.82 5.61 2.29
CA LEU A 165 22.71 4.77 2.77
C LEU A 165 22.98 3.28 2.56
N LEU A 166 23.76 2.92 1.56
CA LEU A 166 24.12 1.52 1.28
C LEU A 166 24.98 0.90 2.37
N ASP A 167 25.73 1.70 3.15
CA ASP A 167 26.65 1.24 4.20
C ASP A 167 26.09 1.37 5.62
N GLN A 168 24.84 1.77 5.76
CA GLN A 168 24.23 2.07 7.06
C GLN A 168 23.08 1.13 7.41
N GLY A 169 22.86 1.00 8.72
CA GLY A 169 21.75 0.28 9.28
C GLY A 169 21.88 -1.24 9.19
N PRO A 170 20.94 -1.95 9.77
CA PRO A 170 20.92 -3.40 9.77
C PRO A 170 20.60 -3.99 8.40
N ILE A 171 20.88 -5.28 8.21
CA ILE A 171 20.42 -6.06 7.07
C ILE A 171 19.61 -7.25 7.59
N GLU A 172 18.41 -7.43 7.04
CA GLU A 172 17.63 -8.65 7.17
C GLU A 172 17.63 -9.38 5.83
N VAL A 173 17.97 -10.68 5.84
CA VAL A 173 17.87 -11.56 4.67
C VAL A 173 16.78 -12.58 4.92
N GLN A 174 15.82 -12.65 4.01
CA GLN A 174 14.76 -13.64 4.01
C GLN A 174 14.93 -14.55 2.80
N VAL A 175 14.98 -15.87 3.01
CA VAL A 175 15.08 -16.91 1.98
C VAL A 175 13.97 -17.92 2.23
N PHE A 176 12.98 -17.94 1.35
CA PHE A 176 11.76 -18.77 1.51
C PHE A 176 11.55 -19.61 0.25
N GLY A 177 11.25 -20.89 0.41
CA GLY A 177 10.86 -21.73 -0.71
C GLY A 177 11.53 -23.11 -0.71
N ASP A 178 11.60 -23.69 -1.89
CA ASP A 178 12.14 -25.03 -2.12
C ASP A 178 13.68 -25.04 -2.07
N ILE A 179 14.20 -24.98 -0.85
CA ILE A 179 15.65 -24.93 -0.58
C ILE A 179 15.96 -25.61 0.74
N ASP A 180 17.06 -26.32 0.80
CA ASP A 180 17.63 -26.80 2.06
C ASP A 180 18.13 -25.63 2.92
N ALA A 181 17.79 -25.66 4.21
CA ALA A 181 18.10 -24.55 5.12
C ALA A 181 19.59 -24.31 5.29
N ASP A 182 20.40 -25.37 5.36
CA ASP A 182 21.87 -25.26 5.49
C ASP A 182 22.49 -24.70 4.20
N ALA A 183 21.95 -25.10 3.03
CA ALA A 183 22.38 -24.54 1.76
C ALA A 183 22.07 -23.06 1.66
N ALA A 184 20.88 -22.64 2.11
CA ALA A 184 20.49 -21.24 2.16
C ALA A 184 21.39 -20.42 3.12
N ILE A 185 21.65 -20.93 4.31
CA ILE A 185 22.53 -20.29 5.29
C ILE A 185 23.96 -20.13 4.74
N LYS A 186 24.49 -21.17 4.10
CA LYS A 186 25.82 -21.12 3.44
C LYS A 186 25.87 -20.08 2.31
N ALA A 187 24.80 -20.02 1.50
CA ALA A 187 24.70 -19.05 0.41
C ALA A 187 24.67 -17.61 0.93
N VAL A 188 23.90 -17.34 2.00
CA VAL A 188 23.85 -16.02 2.67
C VAL A 188 25.21 -15.68 3.27
N ALA A 189 25.84 -16.60 4.00
CA ALA A 189 27.15 -16.37 4.63
C ALA A 189 28.26 -16.04 3.59
N ALA A 190 28.21 -16.70 2.42
CA ALA A 190 29.19 -16.50 1.33
C ALA A 190 28.87 -15.27 0.43
N SER A 191 27.86 -14.48 0.74
CA SER A 191 27.42 -13.33 -0.05
C SER A 191 27.13 -12.12 0.83
N ILE A 192 25.91 -11.91 1.24
CA ILE A 192 25.50 -10.78 2.11
C ILE A 192 26.23 -10.81 3.45
N GLY A 193 26.41 -11.99 4.04
CA GLY A 193 27.13 -12.17 5.30
C GLY A 193 28.63 -11.89 5.22
N ALA A 194 29.20 -11.83 4.03
CA ALA A 194 30.59 -11.48 3.78
C ALA A 194 30.82 -9.98 3.53
N LEU A 195 29.75 -9.17 3.52
CA LEU A 195 29.88 -7.71 3.42
C LEU A 195 30.61 -7.12 4.63
N PRO A 196 31.30 -5.98 4.47
CA PRO A 196 31.92 -5.29 5.60
C PRO A 196 30.89 -4.94 6.69
N PRO A 197 31.34 -4.80 7.95
CA PRO A 197 30.47 -4.34 9.03
C PRO A 197 29.84 -2.99 8.68
N ARG A 198 28.53 -2.87 8.93
CA ARG A 198 27.78 -1.67 8.62
C ARG A 198 27.83 -0.66 9.77
N THR A 199 27.73 0.60 9.43
CA THR A 199 27.71 1.68 10.43
C THR A 199 26.28 1.89 10.95
N ALA A 200 26.16 2.49 12.14
CA ALA A 200 24.87 2.94 12.64
C ALA A 200 24.27 4.01 11.69
N PRO A 201 22.93 4.09 11.57
CA PRO A 201 22.28 5.13 10.79
C PRO A 201 22.72 6.51 11.27
N LYS A 202 23.12 7.39 10.33
CA LYS A 202 23.52 8.77 10.64
C LYS A 202 22.31 9.70 10.81
N ILE A 203 21.19 9.35 10.19
CA ILE A 203 19.96 10.14 10.26
C ILE A 203 19.07 9.49 11.31
N VAL A 204 18.75 10.27 12.36
CA VAL A 204 17.67 9.94 13.28
C VAL A 204 16.42 10.58 12.71
N ALA A 205 15.52 9.75 12.21
CA ALA A 205 14.28 10.23 11.61
C ALA A 205 13.42 10.99 12.63
N PRO A 206 12.88 12.15 12.28
CA PRO A 206 11.83 12.76 13.08
C PRO A 206 10.59 11.85 13.09
N PRO A 207 9.77 11.88 14.16
CA PRO A 207 8.55 11.10 14.22
C PRO A 207 7.64 11.39 13.02
N VAL A 208 7.05 10.35 12.48
CA VAL A 208 6.00 10.46 11.46
C VAL A 208 4.81 11.21 12.05
N ARG A 209 4.30 12.20 11.34
CA ARG A 209 3.14 13.00 11.75
C ARG A 209 1.96 12.69 10.83
N PHE A 210 0.78 12.72 11.41
CA PHE A 210 -0.46 12.70 10.69
C PHE A 210 -1.04 14.12 10.66
N PRO A 211 -1.70 14.56 9.57
CA PRO A 211 -2.27 15.91 9.51
C PRO A 211 -3.33 16.12 10.60
N ALA A 212 -3.43 17.35 11.08
CA ALA A 212 -4.44 17.71 12.08
C ALA A 212 -5.86 17.55 11.51
N HIS A 213 -6.81 17.24 12.40
CA HIS A 213 -8.23 17.22 12.06
C HIS A 213 -8.66 18.50 11.32
N ASN A 214 -9.46 18.36 10.29
CA ASN A 214 -10.00 19.47 9.52
C ASN A 214 -11.54 19.46 9.52
N ALA A 215 -12.15 20.59 9.87
CA ALA A 215 -13.60 20.77 9.89
C ALA A 215 -14.22 20.80 8.49
N SER A 216 -13.43 21.15 7.48
CA SER A 216 -13.79 21.14 6.05
C SER A 216 -12.75 20.37 5.27
N PRO A 217 -13.12 19.59 4.24
CA PRO A 217 -12.18 18.80 3.49
C PRO A 217 -11.15 19.67 2.76
N LEU A 218 -9.90 19.20 2.69
CA LEU A 218 -8.91 19.75 1.77
C LEU A 218 -9.39 19.50 0.34
N ILE A 219 -9.47 20.55 -0.48
CA ILE A 219 -9.92 20.45 -1.86
C ILE A 219 -8.73 20.46 -2.80
N LEU A 220 -8.56 19.37 -3.54
CA LEU A 220 -7.69 19.26 -4.69
C LEU A 220 -8.53 19.24 -5.98
N THR A 221 -7.88 19.44 -7.12
CA THR A 221 -8.58 19.48 -8.40
C THR A 221 -7.91 18.62 -9.47
N HIS A 222 -8.72 18.12 -10.41
CA HIS A 222 -8.25 17.43 -11.61
C HIS A 222 -8.83 18.07 -12.89
N GLY A 223 -8.15 17.86 -14.01
CA GLY A 223 -8.58 18.33 -15.33
C GLY A 223 -9.31 17.30 -16.18
N GLY A 224 -9.69 16.17 -15.59
CA GLY A 224 -10.45 15.10 -16.25
C GLY A 224 -11.96 15.37 -16.30
N PRO A 225 -12.80 14.31 -16.49
CA PRO A 225 -14.24 14.46 -16.63
C PRO A 225 -14.89 15.18 -15.45
N ASP A 226 -15.78 16.12 -15.73
CA ASP A 226 -16.51 16.93 -14.74
C ASP A 226 -17.52 16.14 -13.91
N SER A 227 -17.86 14.93 -14.34
CA SER A 227 -18.75 13.99 -13.62
C SER A 227 -18.04 13.14 -12.55
N GLN A 228 -16.72 13.25 -12.41
CA GLN A 228 -15.92 12.43 -11.50
C GLN A 228 -15.33 13.27 -10.37
N ALA A 229 -15.38 12.74 -9.18
CA ALA A 229 -14.68 13.25 -8.01
C ALA A 229 -14.18 12.07 -7.16
N ALA A 230 -13.28 12.34 -6.23
CA ALA A 230 -12.94 11.38 -5.17
C ALA A 230 -13.10 12.04 -3.81
N ALA A 231 -13.54 11.25 -2.83
CA ALA A 231 -13.62 11.64 -1.43
C ALA A 231 -12.81 10.66 -0.58
N VAL A 232 -12.05 11.18 0.35
CA VAL A 232 -11.21 10.39 1.27
C VAL A 232 -11.41 10.91 2.69
N ILE A 233 -11.71 10.01 3.62
CA ILE A 233 -11.70 10.28 5.05
C ILE A 233 -10.76 9.29 5.73
N VAL A 234 -9.93 9.77 6.65
CA VAL A 234 -8.84 9.00 7.24
C VAL A 234 -8.81 9.23 8.75
N TRP A 235 -8.63 8.16 9.51
CA TRP A 235 -8.36 8.19 10.94
C TRP A 235 -6.95 7.65 11.21
N PRO A 236 -6.11 8.36 11.98
CA PRO A 236 -4.81 7.84 12.38
C PRO A 236 -4.97 6.64 13.31
N THR A 237 -4.14 5.62 13.10
CA THR A 237 -4.06 4.45 13.97
C THR A 237 -2.66 4.34 14.57
N GLY A 238 -2.29 3.16 15.05
CA GLY A 238 -0.98 2.89 15.61
C GLY A 238 0.03 2.38 14.58
N GLY A 239 0.97 1.61 15.08
CA GLY A 239 2.01 0.92 14.33
C GLY A 239 2.90 0.08 15.25
N GLY A 240 3.86 -0.63 14.68
CA GLY A 240 4.76 -1.51 15.42
C GLY A 240 4.09 -2.80 15.88
N THR A 241 4.80 -3.55 16.69
CA THR A 241 4.39 -4.89 17.16
C THR A 241 3.73 -4.89 18.52
N GLU A 242 3.83 -3.81 19.29
CA GLU A 242 3.28 -3.74 20.66
C GLU A 242 1.75 -3.87 20.71
N LEU A 243 1.04 -3.25 19.74
CA LEU A 243 -0.42 -3.30 19.61
C LEU A 243 -0.84 -3.98 18.29
N GLU A 244 -0.06 -4.94 17.79
CA GLU A 244 -0.30 -5.57 16.49
C GLU A 244 -1.64 -6.32 16.43
N SER A 245 -2.19 -6.79 17.55
CA SER A 245 -3.55 -7.34 17.61
C SER A 245 -4.61 -6.34 17.16
N ASP A 246 -4.41 -5.03 17.43
CA ASP A 246 -5.31 -3.99 16.92
C ASP A 246 -5.36 -3.97 15.39
N SER A 247 -4.23 -4.25 14.71
CA SER A 247 -4.19 -4.36 13.25
C SER A 247 -5.16 -5.41 12.72
N ASN A 248 -5.18 -6.60 13.36
CA ASN A 248 -6.08 -7.68 12.95
C ASN A 248 -7.56 -7.31 13.16
N TYR A 249 -7.88 -6.61 14.24
CA TYR A 249 -9.23 -6.14 14.51
C TYR A 249 -9.63 -4.96 13.61
N LEU A 250 -8.69 -4.07 13.27
CA LEU A 250 -8.89 -2.98 12.33
C LEU A 250 -9.16 -3.49 10.91
N ASP A 251 -8.56 -4.60 10.48
CA ASP A 251 -8.84 -5.21 9.19
C ASP A 251 -10.28 -5.72 9.13
N VAL A 252 -10.79 -6.34 10.21
CA VAL A 252 -12.20 -6.77 10.30
C VAL A 252 -13.12 -5.55 10.35
N LEU A 253 -12.78 -4.52 11.15
CA LEU A 253 -13.53 -3.28 11.24
C LEU A 253 -13.62 -2.59 9.86
N ALA A 254 -12.51 -2.53 9.13
CA ALA A 254 -12.47 -1.95 7.78
C ALA A 254 -13.38 -2.69 6.80
N ALA A 255 -13.43 -4.02 6.87
CA ALA A 255 -14.31 -4.83 6.03
C ALA A 255 -15.80 -4.59 6.35
N VAL A 256 -16.18 -4.60 7.63
CA VAL A 256 -17.56 -4.27 8.07
C VAL A 256 -17.94 -2.84 7.63
N PHE A 257 -17.04 -1.89 7.84
CA PHE A 257 -17.27 -0.51 7.44
C PHE A 257 -17.45 -0.38 5.92
N SER A 258 -16.62 -1.09 5.14
CA SER A 258 -16.70 -1.09 3.67
C SER A 258 -18.04 -1.60 3.17
N ASP A 259 -18.53 -2.70 3.74
CA ASP A 259 -19.82 -3.29 3.38
C ASP A 259 -20.98 -2.33 3.71
N ARG A 260 -20.98 -1.74 4.91
CA ARG A 260 -22.01 -0.76 5.31
C ARG A 260 -22.00 0.49 4.43
N LEU A 261 -20.80 0.99 4.09
CA LEU A 261 -20.65 2.18 3.25
C LEU A 261 -21.11 1.92 1.82
N PHE A 262 -20.77 0.75 1.27
CA PHE A 262 -21.23 0.32 -0.04
C PHE A 262 -22.77 0.24 -0.12
N ASP A 263 -23.40 -0.43 0.84
CA ASP A 263 -24.85 -0.60 0.88
C ASP A 263 -25.58 0.74 1.03
N ARG A 264 -25.09 1.62 1.87
CA ARG A 264 -25.68 2.96 2.08
C ARG A 264 -25.52 3.86 0.85
N LEU A 265 -24.35 3.92 0.25
CA LEU A 265 -24.13 4.72 -0.97
C LEU A 265 -25.00 4.21 -2.13
N ARG A 266 -25.11 2.89 -2.27
CA ARG A 266 -25.99 2.29 -3.30
C ARG A 266 -27.45 2.64 -3.08
N SER A 267 -27.94 2.57 -1.84
CA SER A 267 -29.36 2.82 -1.53
C SER A 267 -29.75 4.31 -1.59
N GLU A 268 -28.86 5.22 -1.15
CA GLU A 268 -29.16 6.65 -1.06
C GLU A 268 -28.74 7.44 -2.32
N ALA A 269 -27.60 7.09 -2.93
CA ALA A 269 -27.10 7.79 -4.13
C ALA A 269 -27.57 7.17 -5.45
N GLY A 270 -28.14 5.99 -5.43
CA GLY A 270 -28.71 5.32 -6.61
C GLY A 270 -27.69 4.96 -7.70
N ALA A 271 -26.40 5.08 -7.42
CA ALA A 271 -25.32 4.88 -8.37
C ALA A 271 -24.40 3.72 -7.95
N SER A 272 -23.78 3.09 -8.94
CA SER A 272 -22.81 2.02 -8.72
C SER A 272 -21.45 2.65 -8.36
N TYR A 273 -21.27 3.03 -7.11
CA TYR A 273 -19.97 3.41 -6.58
C TYR A 273 -19.29 2.19 -5.96
N SER A 274 -17.98 2.18 -6.00
CA SER A 274 -17.16 1.15 -5.34
C SER A 274 -16.31 1.81 -4.23
N PRO A 275 -16.94 2.18 -3.10
CA PRO A 275 -16.16 2.66 -1.96
C PRO A 275 -15.34 1.52 -1.41
N SER A 276 -14.19 1.85 -0.81
CA SER A 276 -13.32 0.90 -0.14
C SER A 276 -12.88 1.49 1.19
N VAL A 277 -12.92 0.69 2.23
CA VAL A 277 -12.32 1.01 3.52
C VAL A 277 -11.16 0.05 3.76
N GLN A 278 -10.02 0.60 4.14
CA GLN A 278 -8.79 -0.17 4.32
C GLN A 278 -8.11 0.25 5.62
N SER A 279 -7.42 -0.70 6.24
CA SER A 279 -6.51 -0.47 7.35
C SER A 279 -5.08 -0.63 6.87
N GLN A 280 -4.18 0.23 7.32
CA GLN A 280 -2.75 0.13 7.12
C GLN A 280 -2.05 0.26 8.46
N TRP A 281 -1.22 -0.73 8.78
CA TRP A 281 -0.49 -0.80 10.04
C TRP A 281 1.00 -1.02 9.77
N PRO A 282 1.84 0.01 9.89
CA PRO A 282 3.27 -0.12 9.61
C PRO A 282 3.96 -0.87 10.75
N VAL A 283 4.37 -2.10 10.51
CA VAL A 283 5.01 -2.97 11.52
C VAL A 283 6.37 -2.45 11.95
N GLY A 284 7.11 -1.85 11.03
CA GLY A 284 8.46 -1.31 11.30
C GLY A 284 8.49 0.07 11.95
N MET A 285 7.34 0.69 12.20
CA MET A 285 7.21 2.01 12.80
C MET A 285 6.16 1.99 13.90
N SER A 286 6.39 2.72 15.01
CA SER A 286 5.44 2.81 16.12
C SER A 286 4.22 3.73 15.84
N ALA A 287 4.23 4.45 14.72
CA ALA A 287 3.18 5.37 14.29
C ALA A 287 3.10 5.41 12.77
N GLY A 288 2.10 6.08 12.21
CA GLY A 288 1.89 6.23 10.76
C GLY A 288 0.80 5.31 10.21
N GLY A 289 0.23 4.46 11.05
CA GLY A 289 -0.93 3.65 10.67
C GLY A 289 -2.19 4.48 10.49
N ARG A 290 -3.11 3.96 9.70
CA ARG A 290 -4.35 4.63 9.33
C ARG A 290 -5.47 3.66 8.97
N LEU A 291 -6.70 4.01 9.29
CA LEU A 291 -7.89 3.46 8.68
C LEU A 291 -8.49 4.55 7.79
N PHE A 292 -8.78 4.22 6.53
CA PHE A 292 -9.30 5.21 5.60
C PHE A 292 -10.39 4.64 4.71
N ALA A 293 -11.40 5.50 4.46
CA ALA A 293 -12.42 5.25 3.45
C ALA A 293 -12.14 6.13 2.23
N ILE A 294 -12.20 5.53 1.05
CA ILE A 294 -12.04 6.18 -0.24
C ILE A 294 -13.18 5.81 -1.14
N GLY A 295 -13.73 6.80 -1.87
CA GLY A 295 -14.77 6.58 -2.86
C GLY A 295 -14.57 7.46 -4.08
N GLN A 296 -14.68 6.85 -5.27
CA GLN A 296 -14.91 7.62 -6.48
C GLN A 296 -16.41 7.87 -6.59
N VAL A 297 -16.80 9.13 -6.55
CA VAL A 297 -18.20 9.55 -6.50
C VAL A 297 -18.45 10.68 -7.51
N ALA A 298 -19.71 10.95 -7.83
CA ALA A 298 -20.03 12.17 -8.55
C ALA A 298 -19.82 13.40 -7.64
N PRO A 299 -19.46 14.57 -8.16
CA PRO A 299 -19.17 15.76 -7.36
C PRO A 299 -20.25 16.13 -6.35
N GLN A 300 -21.51 15.97 -6.73
CA GLN A 300 -22.67 16.25 -5.85
C GLN A 300 -22.82 15.26 -4.68
N ASN A 301 -22.14 14.11 -4.72
CA ASN A 301 -22.21 13.06 -3.69
C ASN A 301 -21.01 13.05 -2.75
N VAL A 302 -20.07 13.99 -2.89
CA VAL A 302 -18.88 14.10 -2.02
C VAL A 302 -19.28 14.35 -0.56
N ASP A 303 -20.17 15.29 -0.30
CA ASP A 303 -20.65 15.58 1.06
C ASP A 303 -21.45 14.38 1.63
N LEU A 304 -22.25 13.73 0.81
CA LEU A 304 -22.98 12.51 1.18
C LEU A 304 -22.01 11.41 1.64
N PHE A 305 -20.91 11.20 0.92
CA PHE A 305 -19.88 10.23 1.27
C PHE A 305 -19.27 10.52 2.67
N PHE A 306 -18.91 11.78 2.94
CA PHE A 306 -18.36 12.15 4.25
C PHE A 306 -19.36 11.98 5.37
N ARG A 307 -20.60 12.44 5.17
CA ARG A 307 -21.67 12.28 6.15
C ARG A 307 -21.91 10.81 6.49
N MET A 308 -22.09 9.96 5.48
CA MET A 308 -22.29 8.52 5.68
C MET A 308 -21.12 7.85 6.38
N SER A 309 -19.90 8.19 5.98
CA SER A 309 -18.69 7.63 6.62
C SER A 309 -18.64 7.99 8.10
N ARG A 310 -18.93 9.25 8.48
CA ARG A 310 -18.95 9.66 9.89
C ARG A 310 -20.10 9.01 10.66
N GLU A 311 -21.28 8.88 10.07
CA GLU A 311 -22.42 8.22 10.69
C GLU A 311 -22.15 6.72 10.94
N ILE A 312 -21.53 6.02 9.98
CA ILE A 312 -21.12 4.61 10.15
C ILE A 312 -20.04 4.50 11.23
N ALA A 313 -19.04 5.39 11.23
CA ALA A 313 -18.01 5.41 12.25
C ALA A 313 -18.61 5.61 13.64
N ALA A 314 -19.52 6.56 13.80
CA ALA A 314 -20.20 6.83 15.06
C ALA A 314 -21.06 5.64 15.52
N ASP A 315 -21.74 4.94 14.60
CA ASP A 315 -22.52 3.76 14.92
C ASP A 315 -21.64 2.59 15.37
N LEU A 316 -20.51 2.36 14.68
CA LEU A 316 -19.53 1.32 15.04
C LEU A 316 -18.87 1.57 16.40
N VAL A 317 -18.75 2.84 16.82
CA VAL A 317 -18.29 3.22 18.17
C VAL A 317 -19.40 2.99 19.22
N ALA A 318 -20.64 3.40 18.89
CA ALA A 318 -21.74 3.38 19.88
C ALA A 318 -22.34 1.98 20.10
N HIS A 319 -22.27 1.11 19.11
CA HIS A 319 -22.95 -0.17 19.12
C HIS A 319 -22.03 -1.31 18.66
N PRO A 320 -22.01 -2.45 19.36
CA PRO A 320 -21.33 -3.64 18.87
C PRO A 320 -21.99 -4.15 17.60
N ILE A 321 -21.20 -4.64 16.65
CA ILE A 321 -21.69 -5.28 15.43
C ILE A 321 -22.51 -6.55 15.76
N GLY A 322 -23.54 -6.85 14.96
CA GLY A 322 -24.32 -8.06 15.10
C GLY A 322 -23.50 -9.32 14.80
N GLU A 323 -23.80 -10.43 15.52
CA GLU A 323 -23.08 -11.70 15.33
C GLU A 323 -23.13 -12.20 13.87
N ASP A 324 -24.30 -12.12 13.22
CA ASP A 324 -24.47 -12.52 11.81
C ASP A 324 -23.64 -11.67 10.86
N GLU A 325 -23.50 -10.36 11.12
CA GLU A 325 -22.66 -9.45 10.33
C GLU A 325 -21.20 -9.79 10.52
N LEU A 326 -20.78 -9.99 11.76
CA LEU A 326 -19.40 -10.39 12.10
C LEU A 326 -19.02 -11.70 11.37
N GLN A 327 -19.86 -12.70 11.44
CA GLN A 327 -19.59 -14.02 10.82
C GLN A 327 -19.54 -13.92 9.30
N ARG A 328 -20.43 -13.15 8.66
CA ARG A 328 -20.39 -12.92 7.21
C ARG A 328 -19.10 -12.23 6.76
N THR A 329 -18.56 -11.34 7.57
CA THR A 329 -17.30 -10.63 7.27
C THR A 329 -16.08 -11.51 7.53
N VAL A 330 -16.02 -12.15 8.68
CA VAL A 330 -14.82 -12.92 9.12
C VAL A 330 -14.62 -14.20 8.32
N ALA A 331 -15.70 -14.91 7.98
CA ALA A 331 -15.57 -16.22 7.33
C ALA A 331 -14.86 -16.14 5.96
N PRO A 332 -15.18 -15.21 5.05
CA PRO A 332 -14.44 -15.03 3.79
C PRO A 332 -12.99 -14.58 4.01
N MET A 333 -12.74 -13.66 4.97
CA MET A 333 -11.38 -13.19 5.32
C MET A 333 -10.51 -14.36 5.77
N LYS A 334 -11.00 -15.19 6.67
CA LYS A 334 -10.29 -16.39 7.15
C LYS A 334 -9.94 -17.31 5.99
N GLN A 335 -10.90 -17.59 5.08
CA GLN A 335 -10.66 -18.42 3.92
C GLN A 335 -9.63 -17.81 2.96
N LEU A 336 -9.64 -16.49 2.80
CA LEU A 336 -8.65 -15.78 1.97
C LEU A 336 -7.25 -15.91 2.56
N ILE A 337 -7.09 -15.64 3.87
CA ILE A 337 -5.82 -15.75 4.58
C ILE A 337 -5.27 -17.19 4.51
N LEU A 338 -6.11 -18.20 4.75
CA LEU A 338 -5.70 -19.61 4.64
C LEU A 338 -5.23 -19.97 3.24
N ARG A 339 -5.88 -19.47 2.19
CA ARG A 339 -5.43 -19.66 0.81
C ARG A 339 -4.10 -18.96 0.53
N GLN A 340 -3.95 -17.71 0.96
CA GLN A 340 -2.71 -16.95 0.78
C GLN A 340 -1.54 -17.57 1.54
N ALA A 341 -1.80 -18.12 2.74
CA ALA A 341 -0.79 -18.77 3.57
C ALA A 341 -0.21 -20.07 2.98
N THR A 342 -0.78 -20.60 1.90
CA THR A 342 -0.17 -21.71 1.14
C THR A 342 1.01 -21.24 0.29
N GLY A 343 1.13 -19.94 -0.02
CA GLY A 343 2.19 -19.37 -0.86
C GLY A 343 3.33 -18.75 -0.06
N ASN A 344 4.55 -18.85 -0.58
CA ASN A 344 5.76 -18.32 0.07
C ASN A 344 5.76 -16.80 0.17
N SER A 345 5.16 -16.10 -0.79
CA SER A 345 5.07 -14.63 -0.79
C SER A 345 4.27 -14.10 0.40
N PHE A 346 3.25 -14.82 0.86
CA PHE A 346 2.53 -14.45 2.08
C PHE A 346 3.47 -14.41 3.28
N TRP A 347 4.20 -15.48 3.54
CA TRP A 347 5.12 -15.57 4.67
C TRP A 347 6.26 -14.58 4.58
N LEU A 348 6.78 -14.35 3.37
CA LEU A 348 7.82 -13.36 3.12
C LEU A 348 7.38 -11.94 3.54
N ASN A 349 6.10 -11.59 3.32
CA ASN A 349 5.55 -10.30 3.71
C ASN A 349 5.26 -10.26 5.21
N GLN A 350 4.66 -11.31 5.75
CA GLN A 350 4.24 -11.34 7.14
C GLN A 350 5.39 -11.43 8.14
N LEU A 351 6.52 -12.03 7.77
CA LEU A 351 7.69 -12.22 8.63
C LEU A 351 8.78 -11.15 8.43
N GLN A 352 8.48 -10.06 7.73
CA GLN A 352 9.40 -8.92 7.65
C GLN A 352 9.64 -8.34 9.06
N ASN A 353 10.87 -7.89 9.33
CA ASN A 353 11.36 -7.45 10.64
C ASN A 353 11.50 -8.56 11.70
N GLY A 354 11.07 -9.79 11.45
CA GLY A 354 11.11 -10.88 12.41
C GLY A 354 12.52 -11.25 12.88
N THR A 355 13.58 -10.80 12.20
CA THR A 355 14.97 -10.99 12.63
C THR A 355 15.35 -10.02 13.76
N TYR A 356 14.75 -8.83 13.79
CA TYR A 356 15.05 -7.79 14.78
C TYR A 356 14.01 -7.75 15.90
N ASP A 357 12.76 -8.13 15.60
CA ASP A 357 11.65 -8.11 16.52
C ASP A 357 11.08 -9.53 16.71
N PRO A 358 11.45 -10.22 17.80
CA PRO A 358 10.90 -11.54 18.12
C PRO A 358 9.37 -11.53 18.32
N GLY A 359 8.80 -10.40 18.72
CA GLY A 359 7.36 -10.20 18.85
C GLY A 359 6.62 -10.44 17.54
N ARG A 360 7.25 -10.14 16.42
CA ARG A 360 6.69 -10.35 15.08
C ARG A 360 6.31 -11.80 14.79
N ILE A 361 7.15 -12.75 15.19
CA ILE A 361 6.88 -14.17 14.98
C ILE A 361 5.68 -14.61 15.85
N GLN A 362 5.58 -14.07 17.07
CA GLN A 362 4.45 -14.37 17.96
C GLN A 362 3.16 -13.75 17.42
N ALA A 363 3.18 -12.50 17.00
CA ALA A 363 2.03 -11.83 16.41
C ALA A 363 1.49 -12.57 15.17
N MET A 364 2.39 -13.11 14.32
CA MET A 364 2.01 -13.99 13.22
C MET A 364 1.29 -15.26 13.64
N ARG A 365 1.76 -15.91 14.69
CA ARG A 365 1.09 -17.11 15.24
C ARG A 365 -0.29 -16.77 15.81
N ASP A 366 -0.39 -15.60 16.41
CA ASP A 366 -1.62 -15.12 17.03
C ASP A 366 -2.65 -14.63 16.01
N MET A 367 -2.23 -14.08 14.87
CA MET A 367 -3.11 -13.56 13.81
C MET A 367 -4.18 -14.57 13.37
N PHE A 368 -3.80 -15.82 13.09
CA PHE A 368 -4.76 -16.85 12.67
C PHE A 368 -5.79 -17.16 13.78
N ARG A 369 -5.35 -17.13 15.03
CA ARG A 369 -6.22 -17.35 16.19
C ARG A 369 -7.13 -16.15 16.40
N GLU A 370 -6.61 -14.94 16.33
CA GLU A 370 -7.31 -13.69 16.60
C GLU A 370 -8.39 -13.43 15.55
N ILE A 371 -8.07 -13.51 14.28
CA ILE A 371 -9.07 -13.33 13.20
C ILE A 371 -10.12 -14.44 13.25
N GLY A 372 -9.73 -15.67 13.63
CA GLY A 372 -10.67 -16.79 13.74
C GLY A 372 -11.65 -16.73 14.90
N ASN A 373 -11.31 -15.97 15.96
CA ASN A 373 -12.07 -15.89 17.21
C ASN A 373 -12.41 -14.44 17.60
N VAL A 374 -12.36 -13.52 16.65
CA VAL A 374 -12.69 -12.11 16.88
C VAL A 374 -14.14 -11.97 17.35
N THR A 375 -14.36 -11.08 18.31
CA THR A 375 -15.67 -10.82 18.90
C THR A 375 -16.13 -9.38 18.64
N ALA A 376 -17.44 -9.18 18.64
CA ALA A 376 -18.03 -7.85 18.45
C ALA A 376 -17.50 -6.79 19.45
N PRO A 377 -17.31 -7.10 20.76
CA PRO A 377 -16.70 -6.17 21.70
C PRO A 377 -15.25 -5.78 21.36
N GLN A 378 -14.44 -6.69 20.79
CA GLN A 378 -13.07 -6.36 20.36
C GLN A 378 -13.07 -5.38 19.18
N ILE A 379 -13.98 -5.58 18.23
CA ILE A 379 -14.14 -4.65 17.10
C ILE A 379 -14.63 -3.29 17.57
N GLN A 380 -15.59 -3.25 18.52
CA GLN A 380 -16.05 -1.99 19.12
C GLN A 380 -14.93 -1.27 19.87
N ALA A 381 -14.10 -1.99 20.62
CA ALA A 381 -13.00 -1.40 21.35
C ALA A 381 -11.95 -0.72 20.45
N VAL A 382 -11.62 -1.29 19.27
CA VAL A 382 -10.75 -0.63 18.32
C VAL A 382 -11.47 0.51 17.57
N ALA A 383 -12.78 0.42 17.33
CA ALA A 383 -13.57 1.53 16.82
C ALA A 383 -13.56 2.72 17.79
N GLU A 384 -13.80 2.50 19.08
CA GLU A 384 -13.75 3.54 20.13
C GLU A 384 -12.37 4.19 20.23
N ARG A 385 -11.30 3.40 20.08
CA ARG A 385 -9.92 3.89 20.16
C ARG A 385 -9.54 4.78 18.99
N TYR A 386 -9.93 4.40 17.78
CA TYR A 386 -9.39 4.99 16.54
C TYR A 386 -10.40 5.83 15.75
N LEU A 387 -11.69 5.49 15.70
CA LEU A 387 -12.69 6.24 14.92
C LEU A 387 -13.20 7.50 15.66
N ARG A 388 -12.27 8.30 16.10
CA ARG A 388 -12.58 9.52 16.89
C ARG A 388 -12.97 10.67 15.98
N PRO A 389 -14.11 11.36 16.24
CA PRO A 389 -14.61 12.45 15.41
C PRO A 389 -13.72 13.70 15.45
N ASP A 390 -12.86 13.85 16.47
CA ASP A 390 -11.89 14.93 16.63
C ASP A 390 -10.52 14.61 15.98
N LYS A 391 -10.37 13.45 15.32
CA LYS A 391 -9.13 12.97 14.72
C LYS A 391 -9.24 12.65 13.24
N ASP A 392 -10.45 12.61 12.68
CA ASP A 392 -10.60 12.38 11.27
C ASP A 392 -9.99 13.53 10.44
N TRP A 393 -9.44 13.18 9.30
CA TRP A 393 -8.98 14.12 8.30
C TRP A 393 -9.63 13.80 6.97
N THR A 394 -10.05 14.85 6.24
CA THR A 394 -10.81 14.67 5.00
C THR A 394 -10.21 15.43 3.84
N MET A 395 -10.27 14.81 2.66
CA MET A 395 -9.91 15.49 1.42
C MET A 395 -10.86 15.08 0.29
N ALA A 396 -11.06 15.99 -0.67
CA ALA A 396 -11.80 15.73 -1.88
C ALA A 396 -10.99 16.18 -3.11
N VAL A 397 -11.06 15.38 -4.17
CA VAL A 397 -10.53 15.75 -5.49
C VAL A 397 -11.71 16.06 -6.39
N MET A 398 -11.86 17.32 -6.75
CA MET A 398 -13.00 17.86 -7.50
C MET A 398 -12.60 18.18 -8.94
N PRO A 399 -13.52 18.09 -9.92
CA PRO A 399 -13.23 18.58 -11.27
C PRO A 399 -13.04 20.09 -11.26
N ARG A 400 -12.24 20.60 -12.21
CA ARG A 400 -12.13 22.03 -12.47
C ARG A 400 -13.32 22.51 -13.30
N ASP A 401 -13.86 23.67 -12.94
CA ASP A 401 -14.81 24.39 -13.76
C ASP A 401 -14.11 25.09 -14.94
N LYS A 402 -14.88 25.84 -15.73
CA LYS A 402 -14.37 26.59 -16.91
C LYS A 402 -13.34 27.65 -16.56
N ASP A 403 -13.36 28.13 -15.32
CA ASP A 403 -12.43 29.14 -14.79
C ASP A 403 -11.21 28.51 -14.10
N GLY A 404 -11.08 27.18 -14.14
CA GLY A 404 -9.99 26.42 -13.53
C GLY A 404 -10.11 26.26 -12.01
N LYS A 405 -11.25 26.60 -11.43
CA LYS A 405 -11.54 26.46 -9.99
C LYS A 405 -12.19 25.11 -9.69
N ALA A 406 -12.07 24.66 -8.47
CA ALA A 406 -12.79 23.48 -8.02
C ALA A 406 -14.31 23.68 -8.11
N VAL A 407 -15.03 22.73 -8.67
CA VAL A 407 -16.48 22.67 -8.55
C VAL A 407 -16.83 22.58 -7.06
N ALA A 408 -17.80 23.38 -6.61
CA ALA A 408 -18.15 23.45 -5.19
C ALA A 408 -18.79 22.13 -4.70
N ILE A 409 -18.46 21.72 -3.49
CA ILE A 409 -19.15 20.62 -2.83
C ILE A 409 -20.57 21.09 -2.48
N VAL A 410 -21.57 20.30 -2.92
CA VAL A 410 -22.98 20.57 -2.64
C VAL A 410 -23.36 19.85 -1.36
N PRO A 411 -23.95 20.54 -0.34
CA PRO A 411 -24.41 19.88 0.87
C PRO A 411 -25.43 18.76 0.57
N ALA A 412 -25.28 17.61 1.20
CA ALA A 412 -26.12 16.42 0.95
C ALA A 412 -27.63 16.66 1.16
N ALA A 413 -28.01 17.58 2.03
CA ALA A 413 -29.41 17.98 2.24
C ALA A 413 -30.04 18.68 1.02
N ALA A 414 -29.23 19.22 0.10
CA ALA A 414 -29.69 19.90 -1.12
C ALA A 414 -29.79 18.93 -2.32
N VAL A 415 -29.33 17.69 -2.19
CA VAL A 415 -29.45 16.68 -3.23
C VAL A 415 -30.88 16.14 -3.21
N ALA A 416 -31.67 16.40 -4.26
CA ALA A 416 -33.01 15.87 -4.40
C ALA A 416 -32.99 14.33 -4.35
N LYS A 417 -33.92 13.74 -3.56
CA LYS A 417 -34.04 12.27 -3.52
C LYS A 417 -34.22 11.74 -4.95
N PRO A 418 -33.52 10.65 -5.34
CA PRO A 418 -33.72 10.07 -6.66
C PRO A 418 -35.18 9.75 -6.84
N VAL A 419 -35.75 10.13 -8.00
CA VAL A 419 -37.12 9.76 -8.38
C VAL A 419 -37.13 8.23 -8.46
N VAL A 420 -37.84 7.60 -7.54
CA VAL A 420 -38.11 6.16 -7.59
C VAL A 420 -38.88 5.89 -8.85
N VAL A 421 -38.21 5.39 -9.89
CA VAL A 421 -38.89 4.87 -11.09
C VAL A 421 -39.61 3.62 -10.63
N VAL A 422 -40.93 3.77 -10.38
CA VAL A 422 -41.79 2.64 -10.09
C VAL A 422 -41.78 1.73 -11.33
N PRO A 423 -41.38 0.46 -11.19
CA PRO A 423 -41.36 -0.43 -12.33
C PRO A 423 -42.80 -0.53 -12.91
N VAL A 424 -42.94 -0.13 -14.16
CA VAL A 424 -44.21 -0.32 -14.91
C VAL A 424 -44.52 -1.82 -14.90
N LYS A 425 -45.62 -2.19 -14.28
CA LYS A 425 -46.14 -3.57 -14.30
C LYS A 425 -46.19 -4.03 -15.75
N ALA A 426 -45.37 -5.03 -16.08
CA ALA A 426 -45.45 -5.68 -17.39
C ALA A 426 -46.87 -6.19 -17.64
N ALA A 427 -47.44 -5.79 -18.77
CA ALA A 427 -48.75 -6.29 -19.21
C ALA A 427 -48.69 -7.82 -19.38
N PRO A 428 -49.72 -8.56 -19.02
CA PRO A 428 -49.74 -10.02 -19.12
C PRO A 428 -49.53 -10.47 -20.57
N VAL A 429 -48.51 -11.28 -20.79
CA VAL A 429 -48.23 -11.92 -22.09
C VAL A 429 -49.42 -12.86 -22.40
N ARG A 430 -50.20 -12.55 -23.46
CA ARG A 430 -51.23 -13.45 -23.98
C ARG A 430 -50.57 -14.73 -24.48
N GLN A 431 -50.86 -15.85 -23.85
CA GLN A 431 -50.49 -17.17 -24.35
C GLN A 431 -51.17 -17.44 -25.70
N PRO A 432 -50.44 -17.99 -26.70
CA PRO A 432 -51.08 -18.39 -27.97
C PRO A 432 -52.02 -19.58 -27.74
N ARG A 433 -53.27 -19.49 -28.26
CA ARG A 433 -54.22 -20.58 -28.25
C ARG A 433 -53.64 -21.80 -28.97
N ARG A 434 -53.59 -22.93 -28.30
CA ARG A 434 -53.34 -24.24 -28.94
C ARG A 434 -54.45 -24.50 -29.97
N LYS A 435 -54.08 -24.65 -31.22
CA LYS A 435 -54.93 -25.25 -32.23
C LYS A 435 -55.06 -26.76 -31.90
N THR A 436 -56.25 -27.18 -31.63
CA THR A 436 -56.64 -28.58 -31.65
C THR A 436 -56.88 -28.95 -33.09
N ASP A 437 -55.96 -29.69 -33.69
CA ASP A 437 -56.25 -30.42 -34.93
C ASP A 437 -56.82 -31.77 -34.56
N GLY A 438 -58.14 -31.95 -34.92
CA GLY A 438 -58.75 -33.23 -34.94
C GLY A 438 -58.54 -33.93 -36.30
N ARG A 439 -57.95 -35.06 -36.24
CA ARG A 439 -58.23 -36.36 -36.88
C ARG A 439 -57.03 -37.25 -36.76
#